data_ab53a5d551031e15264906b66d5c0870
#
_entry.id   ab53a5d551031e15264906b66d5c0870
#
_cell.length_a   1.000
_cell.length_b   1.000
_cell.length_c   1.000
_cell.angle_alpha   90.00
_cell.angle_beta   90.00
_cell.angle_gamma   90.00
#
_symmetry.space_group_name_H-M   'P 1'
#
loop_
_entity.id
_entity.type
_entity.pdbx_description
1 polymer ?
#
loop_
_entity_poly.entity_id
_entity_poly.type
_entity_poly.pdbx_seq_one_letter_code
_entity_poly.pdbx_strand_id
1 'polypeptide(L)'
;MDGTFYWHDYETTGVNPSIDRPLQFAGLRTDENLLPVGEPLTIFCKLPRDILPTPEACITTGITPQHTIREGLSERDFISQIYDQLSAPRTCGVGYNSINFDDEITRYTLYRNFYDPYLREWDQGNSRWDIIDMIRLTKALRPKGFEWPEKHTGEPSFKLEDLAEANKIQQGEAHEALSDVLTT
;
A
#
# COMPACT_ATOMS: atom_id res chain seq x y z
N MET A 1 -11.32 -8.12 22.10
CA MET A 1 -10.93 -6.95 21.31
C MET A 1 -11.58 -7.12 19.95
N ASP A 2 -12.19 -6.08 19.46
CA ASP A 2 -12.80 -6.07 18.14
C ASP A 2 -11.70 -6.04 17.07
N GLY A 3 -12.00 -6.49 15.83
CA GLY A 3 -11.03 -6.47 14.75
C GLY A 3 -10.68 -5.04 14.32
N THR A 4 -9.57 -4.86 13.64
CA THR A 4 -9.15 -3.57 13.08
C THR A 4 -8.78 -3.72 11.62
N PHE A 5 -8.91 -2.65 10.85
CA PHE A 5 -8.33 -2.55 9.52
C PHE A 5 -6.96 -1.86 9.62
N TYR A 6 -6.02 -2.32 8.80
CA TYR A 6 -4.74 -1.66 8.64
C TYR A 6 -4.55 -1.33 7.17
N TRP A 7 -4.82 -0.08 6.82
CA TRP A 7 -4.72 0.48 5.47
C TRP A 7 -3.27 0.75 5.18
N HIS A 8 -2.77 0.31 4.03
CA HIS A 8 -1.36 0.47 3.71
C HIS A 8 -1.10 0.59 2.22
N ASP A 9 0.03 1.21 1.91
CA ASP A 9 0.55 1.39 0.56
C ASP A 9 2.08 1.43 0.56
N TYR A 10 2.70 1.09 -0.58
CA TYR A 10 4.13 1.10 -0.79
C TYR A 10 4.54 1.92 -2.00
N GLU A 11 5.61 2.72 -1.84
CA GLU A 11 6.40 3.18 -2.96
C GLU A 11 7.64 2.29 -3.14
N THR A 12 7.99 1.99 -4.39
CA THR A 12 8.99 0.97 -4.73
C THR A 12 9.97 1.41 -5.81
N THR A 13 11.07 0.67 -5.99
CA THR A 13 12.08 0.93 -7.03
C THR A 13 11.60 0.63 -8.45
N GLY A 14 10.47 -0.03 -8.61
CA GLY A 14 9.86 -0.43 -9.88
C GLY A 14 8.63 -1.28 -9.65
N VAL A 15 8.11 -1.91 -10.71
CA VAL A 15 6.80 -2.57 -10.71
C VAL A 15 6.85 -4.09 -10.57
N ASN A 16 8.02 -4.68 -10.35
CA ASN A 16 8.16 -6.13 -10.20
C ASN A 16 8.47 -6.51 -8.75
N PRO A 17 7.49 -6.98 -7.96
CA PRO A 17 7.69 -7.27 -6.54
C PRO A 17 8.80 -8.28 -6.24
N SER A 18 9.13 -9.17 -7.19
CA SER A 18 10.14 -10.21 -6.97
C SER A 18 11.58 -9.70 -6.96
N ILE A 19 11.85 -8.57 -7.62
CA ILE A 19 13.19 -7.99 -7.77
C ILE A 19 13.28 -6.57 -7.20
N ASP A 20 12.19 -5.82 -7.25
CA ASP A 20 12.13 -4.46 -6.75
C ASP A 20 12.15 -4.39 -5.22
N ARG A 21 12.47 -3.23 -4.70
CA ARG A 21 12.62 -2.98 -3.26
C ARG A 21 11.68 -1.88 -2.80
N PRO A 22 11.18 -1.95 -1.57
CA PRO A 22 10.42 -0.84 -1.01
C PRO A 22 11.30 0.41 -0.86
N LEU A 23 10.71 1.56 -1.14
CA LEU A 23 11.29 2.90 -0.91
C LEU A 23 10.62 3.57 0.29
N GLN A 24 9.30 3.52 0.33
CA GLN A 24 8.47 4.08 1.38
C GLN A 24 7.33 3.09 1.70
N PHE A 25 6.86 3.15 2.92
CA PHE A 25 5.64 2.52 3.37
C PHE A 25 4.84 3.53 4.16
N ALA A 26 3.54 3.56 3.93
CA ALA A 26 2.61 4.23 4.81
C ALA A 26 1.52 3.27 5.27
N GLY A 27 1.04 3.47 6.49
CA GLY A 27 -0.07 2.69 7.01
C GLY A 27 -0.83 3.43 8.10
N LEU A 28 -2.13 3.19 8.15
CA LEU A 28 -3.05 3.75 9.12
C LEU A 28 -3.97 2.65 9.66
N ARG A 29 -4.10 2.58 10.97
CA ARG A 29 -5.04 1.67 11.62
C ARG A 29 -6.37 2.37 11.83
N THR A 30 -7.47 1.66 11.56
CA THR A 30 -8.82 2.10 11.91
C THR A 30 -9.56 1.02 12.70
N ASP A 31 -10.57 1.42 13.45
CA ASP A 31 -11.55 0.52 14.02
C ASP A 31 -12.57 0.03 12.96
N GLU A 32 -13.56 -0.72 13.38
CA GLU A 32 -14.65 -1.25 12.53
C GLU A 32 -15.57 -0.13 11.96
N ASN A 33 -15.55 1.07 12.55
CA ASN A 33 -16.30 2.23 12.08
C ASN A 33 -15.46 3.15 11.19
N LEU A 34 -14.27 2.69 10.78
CA LEU A 34 -13.29 3.44 9.97
C LEU A 34 -12.73 4.67 10.69
N LEU A 35 -12.78 4.73 12.01
CA LEU A 35 -12.17 5.80 12.78
C LEU A 35 -10.71 5.49 13.07
N PRO A 36 -9.78 6.44 12.84
CA PRO A 36 -8.35 6.22 13.07
C PRO A 36 -8.04 5.80 14.52
N VAL A 37 -7.16 4.82 14.66
CA VAL A 37 -6.66 4.30 15.94
C VAL A 37 -5.14 4.51 15.99
N GLY A 38 -4.70 5.55 16.66
CA GLY A 38 -3.29 5.95 16.73
C GLY A 38 -2.87 6.82 15.56
N GLU A 39 -1.56 7.09 15.50
CA GLU A 39 -0.96 7.91 14.45
C GLU A 39 -0.60 7.04 13.23
N PRO A 40 -0.63 7.59 12.01
CA PRO A 40 -0.17 6.89 10.82
C PRO A 40 1.32 6.58 10.94
N LEU A 41 1.73 5.44 10.41
CA LEU A 41 3.13 5.07 10.23
C LEU A 41 3.56 5.46 8.82
N THR A 42 4.59 6.32 8.70
CA THR A 42 5.24 6.62 7.42
C THR A 42 6.74 6.45 7.61
N ILE A 43 7.35 5.53 6.88
CA ILE A 43 8.76 5.18 7.00
C ILE A 43 9.39 4.94 5.63
N PHE A 44 10.69 5.28 5.52
CA PHE A 44 11.50 5.03 4.32
C PHE A 44 12.39 3.81 4.54
N CYS A 45 12.61 3.06 3.45
CA CYS A 45 13.56 1.95 3.42
C CYS A 45 14.87 2.41 2.78
N LYS A 46 15.98 2.21 3.46
CA LYS A 46 17.31 2.50 2.93
C LYS A 46 17.67 1.48 1.86
N LEU A 47 17.86 1.95 0.63
CA LEU A 47 18.30 1.09 -0.45
C LEU A 47 19.71 0.57 -0.24
N PRO A 48 19.97 -0.72 -0.52
CA PRO A 48 21.33 -1.24 -0.61
C PRO A 48 22.06 -0.63 -1.81
N ARG A 49 23.39 -0.58 -1.75
CA ARG A 49 24.21 0.15 -2.73
C ARG A 49 24.22 -0.46 -4.14
N ASP A 50 23.80 -1.70 -4.26
CA ASP A 50 23.73 -2.47 -5.51
C ASP A 50 22.32 -2.44 -6.16
N ILE A 51 21.38 -1.76 -5.54
CA ILE A 51 20.01 -1.58 -6.06
C ILE A 51 19.81 -0.10 -6.39
N LEU A 52 19.37 0.16 -7.62
CA LEU A 52 18.94 1.49 -8.05
C LEU A 52 17.47 1.43 -8.48
N PRO A 53 16.67 2.42 -8.10
CA PRO A 53 15.31 2.56 -8.64
C PRO A 53 15.38 2.87 -10.13
N THR A 54 14.33 2.52 -10.86
CA THR A 54 14.20 2.97 -12.24
C THR A 54 14.03 4.50 -12.28
N PRO A 55 14.47 5.18 -13.35
CA PRO A 55 14.23 6.62 -13.49
C PRO A 55 12.75 6.98 -13.40
N GLU A 56 11.89 6.13 -13.97
CA GLU A 56 10.44 6.28 -13.93
C GLU A 56 9.93 6.23 -12.49
N ALA A 57 10.39 5.28 -11.68
CA ALA A 57 10.01 5.19 -10.28
C ALA A 57 10.40 6.46 -9.50
N CYS A 58 11.63 6.98 -9.71
CA CYS A 58 12.05 8.21 -9.07
C CYS A 58 11.22 9.43 -9.48
N ILE A 59 10.79 9.49 -10.74
CA ILE A 59 9.95 10.60 -11.25
C ILE A 59 8.54 10.50 -10.68
N THR A 60 7.98 9.29 -10.65
CA THR A 60 6.62 9.03 -10.17
C THR A 60 6.49 9.27 -8.68
N THR A 61 7.39 8.68 -7.88
CA THR A 61 7.31 8.74 -6.40
C THR A 61 7.98 9.99 -5.81
N GLY A 62 8.80 10.70 -6.58
CA GLY A 62 9.65 11.79 -6.06
C GLY A 62 10.77 11.33 -5.11
N ILE A 63 10.90 10.02 -4.87
CA ILE A 63 11.85 9.47 -3.90
C ILE A 63 13.17 9.13 -4.60
N THR A 64 14.24 9.81 -4.22
CA THR A 64 15.58 9.58 -4.76
C THR A 64 16.38 8.61 -3.89
N PRO A 65 17.38 7.89 -4.45
CA PRO A 65 18.29 7.06 -3.65
C PRO A 65 18.97 7.83 -2.52
N GLN A 66 19.31 9.10 -2.75
CA GLN A 66 19.93 9.96 -1.74
C GLN A 66 18.98 10.23 -0.56
N HIS A 67 17.68 10.37 -0.85
CA HIS A 67 16.65 10.52 0.19
C HIS A 67 16.60 9.27 1.07
N THR A 68 16.50 8.09 0.47
CA THR A 68 16.41 6.82 1.21
C THR A 68 17.69 6.50 2.00
N ILE A 69 18.86 6.92 1.51
CA ILE A 69 20.12 6.77 2.26
C ILE A 69 20.14 7.64 3.51
N ARG A 70 19.56 8.84 3.44
CA ARG A 70 19.56 9.81 4.55
C ARG A 70 18.50 9.52 5.59
N GLU A 71 17.28 9.22 5.16
CA GLU A 71 16.10 9.10 6.03
C GLU A 71 15.66 7.64 6.26
N GLY A 72 16.13 6.71 5.43
CA GLY A 72 15.65 5.34 5.43
C GLY A 72 16.23 4.48 6.55
N LEU A 73 15.38 3.62 7.10
CA LEU A 73 15.73 2.53 8.01
C LEU A 73 16.43 1.40 7.24
N SER A 74 17.18 0.55 7.93
CA SER A 74 17.61 -0.72 7.32
C SER A 74 16.39 -1.52 6.87
N GLU A 75 16.50 -2.34 5.80
CA GLU A 75 15.36 -3.16 5.33
C GLU A 75 14.82 -4.05 6.47
N ARG A 76 15.69 -4.52 7.34
CA ARG A 76 15.31 -5.30 8.52
C ARG A 76 14.45 -4.50 9.50
N ASP A 77 14.87 -3.30 9.87
CA ASP A 77 14.15 -2.47 10.84
C ASP A 77 12.87 -1.90 10.23
N PHE A 78 12.89 -1.63 8.93
CA PHE A 78 11.74 -1.23 8.14
C PHE A 78 10.65 -2.30 8.15
N ILE A 79 10.99 -3.53 7.74
CA ILE A 79 9.99 -4.60 7.66
C ILE A 79 9.54 -5.10 9.05
N SER A 80 10.39 -4.98 10.07
CA SER A 80 10.00 -5.33 11.44
C SER A 80 8.87 -4.45 11.95
N GLN A 81 8.93 -3.13 11.71
CA GLN A 81 7.85 -2.22 12.11
C GLN A 81 6.55 -2.49 11.35
N ILE A 82 6.64 -2.82 10.06
CA ILE A 82 5.48 -3.18 9.24
C ILE A 82 4.88 -4.50 9.72
N TYR A 83 5.73 -5.49 10.00
CA TYR A 83 5.29 -6.78 10.50
C TYR A 83 4.54 -6.64 11.82
N ASP A 84 5.03 -5.83 12.76
CA ASP A 84 4.38 -5.58 14.05
C ASP A 84 2.95 -5.01 13.86
N GLN A 85 2.75 -4.17 12.84
CA GLN A 85 1.44 -3.63 12.52
C GLN A 85 0.52 -4.68 11.88
N LEU A 86 1.00 -5.36 10.84
CA LEU A 86 0.19 -6.29 10.06
C LEU A 86 -0.07 -7.63 10.78
N SER A 87 0.81 -8.04 11.71
CA SER A 87 0.67 -9.27 12.49
C SER A 87 -0.11 -9.09 13.81
N ALA A 88 -0.49 -7.87 14.16
CA ALA A 88 -1.31 -7.64 15.34
C ALA A 88 -2.61 -8.47 15.26
N PRO A 89 -3.06 -9.11 16.35
CA PRO A 89 -4.22 -10.01 16.31
C PRO A 89 -5.48 -9.35 15.76
N ARG A 90 -6.22 -10.09 14.91
CA ARG A 90 -7.49 -9.67 14.28
C ARG A 90 -7.35 -8.43 13.40
N THR A 91 -6.19 -8.26 12.77
CA THR A 91 -5.95 -7.21 11.76
C THR A 91 -6.37 -7.70 10.39
N CYS A 92 -7.19 -6.91 9.70
CA CYS A 92 -7.39 -7.03 8.26
C CYS A 92 -6.46 -6.04 7.55
N GLY A 93 -5.44 -6.53 6.84
CA GLY A 93 -4.61 -5.69 5.97
C GLY A 93 -5.40 -5.28 4.73
N VAL A 94 -5.46 -3.99 4.44
CA VAL A 94 -6.27 -3.43 3.33
C VAL A 94 -5.42 -2.48 2.51
N GLY A 95 -5.55 -2.56 1.19
CA GLY A 95 -4.91 -1.61 0.27
C GLY A 95 -5.63 -1.56 -1.07
N TYR A 96 -5.14 -0.77 -1.98
CA TYR A 96 -5.67 -0.64 -3.33
C TYR A 96 -4.81 -1.42 -4.33
N ASN A 97 -5.34 -2.45 -4.98
CA ASN A 97 -4.60 -3.42 -5.79
C ASN A 97 -3.49 -4.16 -5.02
N SER A 98 -3.63 -4.21 -3.70
CA SER A 98 -2.60 -4.67 -2.76
C SER A 98 -2.30 -6.16 -2.87
N ILE A 99 -3.29 -7.00 -3.18
CA ILE A 99 -3.08 -8.44 -3.33
C ILE A 99 -2.08 -8.76 -4.43
N ASN A 100 -2.07 -7.98 -5.49
CA ASN A 100 -1.19 -8.18 -6.64
C ASN A 100 0.16 -7.46 -6.54
N PHE A 101 0.29 -6.49 -5.62
CA PHE A 101 1.50 -5.68 -5.52
C PHE A 101 2.03 -5.55 -4.10
N ASP A 102 1.37 -4.82 -3.21
CA ASP A 102 1.84 -4.51 -1.86
C ASP A 102 2.05 -5.76 -0.99
N ASP A 103 1.11 -6.70 -1.08
CA ASP A 103 1.23 -7.99 -0.39
C ASP A 103 2.44 -8.80 -0.88
N GLU A 104 2.71 -8.77 -2.18
CA GLU A 104 3.89 -9.43 -2.75
C GLU A 104 5.19 -8.73 -2.33
N ILE A 105 5.24 -7.39 -2.36
CA ILE A 105 6.38 -6.61 -1.82
C ILE A 105 6.63 -6.98 -0.36
N THR A 106 5.57 -7.03 0.45
CA THR A 106 5.64 -7.42 1.86
C THR A 106 6.20 -8.84 2.01
N ARG A 107 5.66 -9.82 1.27
CA ARG A 107 6.11 -11.22 1.30
C ARG A 107 7.57 -11.37 0.96
N TYR A 108 8.01 -10.78 -0.16
CA TYR A 108 9.43 -10.86 -0.56
C TYR A 108 10.34 -10.16 0.45
N THR A 109 9.90 -9.04 1.04
CA THR A 109 10.69 -8.33 2.04
C THR A 109 10.77 -9.11 3.35
N LEU A 110 9.67 -9.70 3.81
CA LEU A 110 9.64 -10.60 4.97
C LEU A 110 10.57 -11.81 4.75
N TYR A 111 10.46 -12.47 3.61
CA TYR A 111 11.30 -13.64 3.28
C TYR A 111 12.79 -13.31 3.32
N ARG A 112 13.21 -12.19 2.71
CA ARG A 112 14.61 -11.76 2.72
C ARG A 112 15.14 -11.47 4.13
N ASN A 113 14.25 -11.12 5.05
CA ASN A 113 14.60 -10.79 6.44
C ASN A 113 14.27 -11.92 7.44
N PHE A 114 14.08 -13.17 6.93
CA PHE A 114 13.88 -14.39 7.71
C PHE A 114 12.58 -14.44 8.54
N TYR A 115 11.55 -13.70 8.15
CA TYR A 115 10.19 -13.87 8.64
C TYR A 115 9.42 -14.87 7.77
N ASP A 116 8.39 -15.50 8.32
CA ASP A 116 7.42 -16.22 7.50
C ASP A 116 6.62 -15.20 6.66
N PRO A 117 6.63 -15.34 5.31
CA PRO A 117 6.02 -14.34 4.43
C PRO A 117 4.49 -14.33 4.43
N TYR A 118 3.85 -15.40 4.91
CA TYR A 118 2.40 -15.60 4.84
C TYR A 118 1.70 -15.54 6.19
N LEU A 119 2.42 -15.74 7.29
CA LEU A 119 1.84 -15.94 8.63
C LEU A 119 0.93 -14.77 9.03
N ARG A 120 1.36 -13.53 8.73
CA ARG A 120 0.59 -12.31 9.04
C ARG A 120 -0.80 -12.25 8.38
N GLU A 121 -1.06 -13.04 7.34
CA GLU A 121 -2.28 -12.97 6.54
C GLU A 121 -3.44 -13.79 7.11
N TRP A 122 -3.16 -14.70 8.03
CA TRP A 122 -4.16 -15.62 8.55
C TRP A 122 -3.99 -15.99 10.04
N ASP A 123 -2.80 -15.85 10.61
CA ASP A 123 -2.58 -16.19 12.02
C ASP A 123 -3.32 -15.22 12.93
N GLN A 124 -3.68 -15.68 14.12
CA GLN A 124 -4.39 -14.91 15.15
C GLN A 124 -5.70 -14.24 14.68
N GLY A 125 -6.34 -14.81 13.65
CA GLY A 125 -7.57 -14.28 13.09
C GLY A 125 -7.38 -13.11 12.14
N ASN A 126 -6.18 -12.92 11.63
CA ASN A 126 -5.84 -11.93 10.64
C ASN A 126 -6.43 -12.28 9.26
N SER A 127 -6.53 -11.30 8.42
CA SER A 127 -7.01 -11.42 7.05
C SER A 127 -6.43 -10.30 6.18
N ARG A 128 -6.78 -10.31 4.90
CA ARG A 128 -6.44 -9.24 3.96
C ARG A 128 -7.59 -8.98 3.01
N TRP A 129 -7.69 -7.76 2.51
CA TRP A 129 -8.72 -7.36 1.55
C TRP A 129 -8.16 -6.33 0.57
N ASP A 130 -8.63 -6.41 -0.67
CA ASP A 130 -8.27 -5.49 -1.74
C ASP A 130 -9.48 -4.66 -2.17
N ILE A 131 -9.34 -3.35 -2.09
CA ILE A 131 -10.41 -2.41 -2.40
C ILE A 131 -10.72 -2.38 -3.90
N ILE A 132 -9.75 -2.63 -4.77
CA ILE A 132 -9.99 -2.60 -6.23
C ILE A 132 -11.06 -3.63 -6.65
N ASP A 133 -11.11 -4.79 -5.99
CA ASP A 133 -12.10 -5.82 -6.31
C ASP A 133 -13.49 -5.43 -5.81
N MET A 134 -13.57 -4.74 -4.65
CA MET A 134 -14.82 -4.16 -4.17
C MET A 134 -15.33 -3.07 -5.13
N ILE A 135 -14.46 -2.21 -5.63
CA ILE A 135 -14.81 -1.15 -6.61
C ILE A 135 -15.30 -1.77 -7.92
N ARG A 136 -14.63 -2.80 -8.44
CA ARG A 136 -15.06 -3.55 -9.63
C ARG A 136 -16.44 -4.18 -9.44
N LEU A 137 -16.68 -4.80 -8.29
CA LEU A 137 -17.97 -5.38 -7.92
C LEU A 137 -19.05 -4.30 -7.81
N THR A 138 -18.74 -3.17 -7.20
CA THR A 138 -19.66 -2.03 -7.06
C THR A 138 -20.09 -1.51 -8.43
N LYS A 139 -19.14 -1.32 -9.36
CA LYS A 139 -19.48 -0.93 -10.74
C LYS A 139 -20.40 -1.92 -11.42
N ALA A 140 -20.15 -3.22 -11.25
CA ALA A 140 -20.92 -4.26 -11.91
C ALA A 140 -22.35 -4.37 -11.34
N LEU A 141 -22.55 -4.21 -10.06
CA LEU A 141 -23.81 -4.50 -9.37
C LEU A 141 -24.59 -3.25 -8.95
N ARG A 142 -23.89 -2.16 -8.62
CA ARG A 142 -24.47 -0.92 -8.08
C ARG A 142 -23.76 0.33 -8.57
N PRO A 143 -23.78 0.61 -9.89
CA PRO A 143 -22.97 1.70 -10.49
C PRO A 143 -23.48 3.10 -10.15
N LYS A 144 -24.69 3.25 -9.59
CA LYS A 144 -25.29 4.55 -9.30
C LYS A 144 -24.70 5.19 -8.06
N GLY A 145 -24.43 6.48 -8.11
CA GLY A 145 -23.91 7.27 -6.98
C GLY A 145 -22.39 7.35 -6.97
N PHE A 146 -21.73 6.86 -8.01
CA PHE A 146 -20.30 6.93 -8.23
C PHE A 146 -20.02 7.35 -9.66
N GLU A 147 -19.10 8.28 -9.88
CA GLU A 147 -18.66 8.70 -11.20
C GLU A 147 -17.54 7.77 -11.66
N TRP A 148 -17.74 7.17 -12.85
CA TRP A 148 -16.83 6.17 -13.39
C TRP A 148 -15.98 6.75 -14.51
N PRO A 149 -14.69 7.02 -14.26
CA PRO A 149 -13.81 7.51 -15.33
C PRO A 149 -13.58 6.45 -16.41
N GLU A 150 -13.36 6.91 -17.62
CA GLU A 150 -13.09 6.06 -18.77
C GLU A 150 -11.66 6.30 -19.30
N LYS A 151 -11.01 5.21 -19.69
CA LYS A 151 -9.76 5.27 -20.45
C LYS A 151 -10.02 5.83 -21.85
N HIS A 152 -8.96 6.23 -22.54
CA HIS A 152 -9.04 6.64 -23.95
C HIS A 152 -9.66 5.58 -24.89
N THR A 153 -9.68 4.32 -24.47
CA THR A 153 -10.32 3.20 -25.19
C THR A 153 -11.82 3.09 -24.99
N GLY A 154 -12.42 3.92 -24.11
CA GLY A 154 -13.83 3.82 -23.70
C GLY A 154 -14.10 2.77 -22.62
N GLU A 155 -13.07 2.07 -22.16
CA GLU A 155 -13.18 1.15 -21.04
C GLU A 155 -13.11 1.91 -19.70
N PRO A 156 -13.76 1.42 -18.63
CA PRO A 156 -13.65 2.05 -17.32
C PRO A 156 -12.21 2.02 -16.80
N SER A 157 -11.77 3.13 -16.24
CA SER A 157 -10.56 3.17 -15.43
C SER A 157 -10.87 2.78 -13.98
N PHE A 158 -10.01 1.93 -13.43
CA PHE A 158 -10.02 1.56 -12.01
C PHE A 158 -8.71 1.99 -11.34
N LYS A 159 -8.03 2.99 -11.86
CA LYS A 159 -6.92 3.61 -11.16
C LYS A 159 -7.44 4.46 -10.01
N LEU A 160 -6.73 4.43 -8.87
CA LEU A 160 -7.11 5.18 -7.68
C LEU A 160 -7.22 6.68 -7.98
N GLU A 161 -6.22 7.23 -8.68
CA GLU A 161 -6.16 8.65 -9.02
C GLU A 161 -7.33 9.07 -9.91
N ASP A 162 -7.64 8.29 -10.96
CA ASP A 162 -8.74 8.58 -11.89
C ASP A 162 -10.09 8.57 -11.16
N LEU A 163 -10.29 7.60 -10.25
CA LEU A 163 -11.50 7.48 -9.44
C LEU A 163 -11.63 8.62 -8.42
N ALA A 164 -10.55 8.98 -7.76
CA ALA A 164 -10.53 10.07 -6.80
C ALA A 164 -10.86 11.40 -7.47
N GLU A 165 -10.25 11.70 -8.62
CA GLU A 165 -10.53 12.90 -9.39
C GLU A 165 -11.99 12.96 -9.84
N ALA A 166 -12.50 11.88 -10.46
CA ALA A 166 -13.87 11.83 -10.96
C ALA A 166 -14.92 12.03 -9.84
N ASN A 167 -14.63 11.51 -8.65
CA ASN A 167 -15.54 11.58 -7.49
C ASN A 167 -15.25 12.75 -6.55
N LYS A 168 -14.30 13.64 -6.90
CA LYS A 168 -13.90 14.81 -6.11
C LYS A 168 -13.47 14.44 -4.68
N ILE A 169 -12.85 13.30 -4.52
CA ILE A 169 -12.20 12.89 -3.28
C ILE A 169 -10.93 13.73 -3.18
N GLN A 170 -10.72 14.37 -2.02
CA GLN A 170 -9.48 15.12 -1.79
C GLN A 170 -8.32 14.15 -1.72
N GLN A 171 -7.48 14.20 -2.73
CA GLN A 171 -6.22 13.48 -2.78
C GLN A 171 -5.11 14.49 -2.44
N GLY A 172 -4.13 14.09 -1.63
CA GLY A 172 -2.90 14.84 -1.40
C GLY A 172 -2.00 14.80 -2.63
N GLU A 173 -0.70 14.70 -2.43
CA GLU A 173 0.22 14.46 -3.54
C GLU A 173 0.06 12.99 -3.98
N ALA A 174 -0.35 12.75 -5.22
CA ALA A 174 -0.42 11.41 -5.80
C ALA A 174 0.97 10.75 -5.77
N HIS A 175 1.03 9.43 -5.54
CA HIS A 175 2.26 8.66 -5.37
C HIS A 175 3.10 9.10 -4.14
N GLU A 176 2.43 9.59 -3.12
CA GLU A 176 2.94 9.68 -1.76
C GLU A 176 2.12 8.67 -0.93
N ALA A 177 2.78 7.63 -0.41
CA ALA A 177 2.11 6.46 0.15
C ALA A 177 1.02 6.80 1.20
N LEU A 178 1.23 7.81 2.06
CA LEU A 178 0.20 8.20 3.03
C LEU A 178 -1.01 8.86 2.36
N SER A 179 -0.81 9.64 1.30
CA SER A 179 -1.89 10.23 0.51
C SER A 179 -2.76 9.13 -0.12
N ASP A 180 -2.14 8.10 -0.68
CA ASP A 180 -2.84 6.99 -1.31
C ASP A 180 -3.59 6.12 -0.29
N VAL A 181 -3.03 5.91 0.89
CA VAL A 181 -3.73 5.29 2.04
C VAL A 181 -4.99 6.08 2.44
N LEU A 182 -4.90 7.41 2.52
CA LEU A 182 -6.04 8.26 2.92
C LEU A 182 -7.10 8.38 1.81
N THR A 183 -6.73 8.14 0.56
CA THR A 183 -7.63 8.18 -0.60
C THR A 183 -8.37 6.85 -0.77
N THR A 184 -7.76 5.73 -0.36
CA THR A 184 -8.33 4.38 -0.38
C THR A 184 -9.44 4.21 0.64
#